data_7c5a3b1f73f42763a5b39a426f8f51a5
#
_entry.id   7c5a3b1f73f42763a5b39a426f8f51a5
#
_cell.length_a   1.000
_cell.length_b   1.000
_cell.length_c   1.000
_cell.angle_alpha   90.00
_cell.angle_beta   90.00
_cell.angle_gamma   90.00
#
_symmetry.space_group_name_H-M   'P 1'
#
loop_
_entity.id
_entity.type
_entity.pdbx_description
1 polymer ?
#
loop_
_entity_poly.entity_id
_entity_poly.type
_entity_poly.pdbx_seq_one_letter_code
_entity_poly.pdbx_strand_id
1 'polypeptide(L)'
;MKQKRTSPLQQVALISTPWPLFSRPSIQIGTLKTYLMRQFPDLKVDAHHFYLEVAEALGYRRYQAISERTWLAETVYAALLYPECSQRAETLFQKEAKGKSHLEKADFNALKKEILQVSEAFIRRIDWKEYGLVGFSICFCQLTSSLFFIRKLKERFPTLFIVVGGSMFTGSAAGKIFNVFPEIDVLINGEGEMALSRLVSCIEDYRDKKKMTPFKGIVTPGTEEKATSISFCQMKNLSGLYPPDYSDYFDRIRSFDPSKRFFPTLPMEISRGCWWQHRHLDSKFKGCAFCNLNLQWDGYRSKDPEQVISEIDYLTSTYKTLSVAFTDNLLPLKMSRKIFKRINTLKKDLRLFGEIRAATPEEDLRVMKAAGMQEVQIGIEALSTRLLKKLNKGTTAIQNIEIMKHCEMLGIHNRSNLIVYFPGSDPDDVAETLRNLEFVYPFRPLRLVVFWLGFGSPIWQNPESVGIKAVFNHPNYKNLFPPDVVRSMRFIIQAYRGDLGYQKKIWAPVKRELKAWKKTYAELSQGEKHEKILSFRDGRNFMIIRQKRLGGEPLTHRLEGTGRAVYLFCQKHRALNQIVDRFSSTPADRIEPFLRMMTDKKLMFREDDRYLSLAVPERPHKL
;
A
#
# COMPACT_ATOMS: atom_id res chain seq x y z
N MET A 1 27.25 -20.35 -19.75
CA MET A 1 26.66 -19.38 -20.69
C MET A 1 25.27 -19.90 -21.08
N LYS A 2 24.17 -19.25 -20.67
CA LYS A 2 22.83 -19.60 -21.20
C LYS A 2 22.78 -19.15 -22.66
N GLN A 3 22.46 -20.05 -23.58
CA GLN A 3 22.22 -19.70 -24.98
C GLN A 3 21.25 -18.50 -25.05
N LYS A 4 21.67 -17.42 -25.71
CA LYS A 4 20.80 -16.28 -26.02
C LYS A 4 19.66 -16.81 -26.91
N ARG A 5 18.42 -16.60 -26.45
CA ARG A 5 17.22 -16.97 -27.23
C ARG A 5 16.94 -15.87 -28.26
N THR A 6 16.70 -16.22 -29.49
CA THR A 6 16.15 -15.30 -30.48
C THR A 6 14.65 -15.14 -30.22
N SER A 7 14.14 -13.92 -30.31
CA SER A 7 12.71 -13.65 -30.18
C SER A 7 12.02 -13.85 -31.53
N PRO A 8 10.86 -14.53 -31.59
CA PRO A 8 10.03 -14.54 -32.78
C PRO A 8 9.32 -13.19 -33.01
N LEU A 9 9.33 -12.29 -32.02
CA LEU A 9 8.79 -10.93 -32.09
C LEU A 9 9.92 -9.92 -32.21
N GLN A 10 9.71 -8.87 -32.99
CA GLN A 10 10.62 -7.74 -33.11
C GLN A 10 10.37 -6.69 -32.02
N GLN A 11 9.07 -6.46 -31.70
CA GLN A 11 8.70 -5.38 -30.79
C GLN A 11 7.51 -5.76 -29.88
N VAL A 12 7.58 -5.33 -28.62
CA VAL A 12 6.54 -5.49 -27.58
C VAL A 12 6.25 -4.15 -26.93
N ALA A 13 4.97 -3.81 -26.76
CA ALA A 13 4.54 -2.68 -25.94
C ALA A 13 4.06 -3.15 -24.56
N LEU A 14 4.50 -2.49 -23.51
CA LEU A 14 3.98 -2.65 -22.14
C LEU A 14 3.32 -1.35 -21.70
N ILE A 15 2.07 -1.41 -21.26
CA ILE A 15 1.27 -0.21 -20.98
C ILE A 15 0.83 -0.17 -19.52
N SER A 16 1.04 0.99 -18.90
CA SER A 16 0.42 1.38 -17.63
C SER A 16 -0.54 2.55 -17.89
N THR A 17 -1.82 2.29 -17.70
CA THR A 17 -2.92 3.24 -17.92
C THR A 17 -3.18 4.10 -16.67
N PRO A 18 -3.96 5.20 -16.71
CA PRO A 18 -4.41 5.90 -15.50
C PRO A 18 -5.15 4.97 -14.53
N TRP A 19 -5.05 5.13 -13.19
CA TRP A 19 -4.58 6.28 -12.42
C TRP A 19 -3.49 5.92 -11.38
N PRO A 20 -2.31 5.42 -11.69
CA PRO A 20 -1.22 5.35 -10.73
C PRO A 20 -0.79 6.74 -10.27
N LEU A 21 0.02 6.81 -9.22
CA LEU A 21 0.66 8.07 -8.83
C LEU A 21 1.56 8.55 -9.97
N PHE A 22 1.27 9.73 -10.53
CA PHE A 22 2.02 10.26 -11.67
C PHE A 22 3.51 10.47 -11.37
N SER A 23 3.85 10.76 -10.11
CA SER A 23 5.22 11.01 -9.65
C SER A 23 6.07 9.74 -9.48
N ARG A 24 5.58 8.58 -9.92
CA ARG A 24 6.29 7.29 -9.85
C ARG A 24 6.20 6.56 -11.18
N PRO A 25 7.32 6.06 -11.75
CA PRO A 25 7.24 5.12 -12.86
C PRO A 25 6.53 3.82 -12.42
N SER A 26 5.95 3.09 -13.35
CA SER A 26 5.41 1.77 -13.06
C SER A 26 6.54 0.76 -12.94
N ILE A 27 6.75 0.23 -11.73
CA ILE A 27 7.77 -0.81 -11.48
C ILE A 27 7.45 -2.08 -12.27
N GLN A 28 6.18 -2.41 -12.44
CA GLN A 28 5.74 -3.62 -13.13
C GLN A 28 6.25 -3.64 -14.58
N ILE A 29 5.92 -2.60 -15.36
CA ILE A 29 6.34 -2.59 -16.77
C ILE A 29 7.84 -2.33 -16.91
N GLY A 30 8.47 -1.57 -15.99
CA GLY A 30 9.92 -1.38 -15.99
C GLY A 30 10.71 -2.67 -15.72
N THR A 31 10.25 -3.48 -14.77
CA THR A 31 10.85 -4.80 -14.47
C THR A 31 10.66 -5.77 -15.62
N LEU A 32 9.44 -5.84 -16.18
CA LEU A 32 9.15 -6.71 -17.32
C LEU A 32 9.97 -6.32 -18.57
N LYS A 33 10.13 -5.02 -18.83
CA LYS A 33 10.98 -4.50 -19.92
C LYS A 33 12.41 -5.02 -19.76
N THR A 34 13.03 -4.76 -18.60
CA THR A 34 14.42 -5.21 -18.34
C THR A 34 14.52 -6.74 -18.46
N TYR A 35 13.55 -7.47 -17.91
CA TYR A 35 13.59 -8.94 -17.93
C TYR A 35 13.52 -9.47 -19.35
N LEU A 36 12.60 -8.99 -20.18
CA LEU A 36 12.45 -9.40 -21.58
C LEU A 36 13.69 -9.07 -22.41
N MET A 37 14.21 -7.84 -22.33
CA MET A 37 15.40 -7.43 -23.09
C MET A 37 16.66 -8.24 -22.71
N ARG A 38 16.73 -8.74 -21.46
CA ARG A 38 17.81 -9.65 -21.03
C ARG A 38 17.63 -11.08 -21.53
N GLN A 39 16.39 -11.57 -21.68
CA GLN A 39 16.11 -12.88 -22.23
C GLN A 39 16.23 -12.90 -23.76
N PHE A 40 15.87 -11.80 -24.40
CA PHE A 40 15.82 -11.62 -25.85
C PHE A 40 16.51 -10.31 -26.24
N PRO A 41 17.84 -10.31 -26.46
CA PRO A 41 18.59 -9.07 -26.72
C PRO A 41 18.17 -8.31 -27.98
N ASP A 42 17.59 -9.01 -28.95
CA ASP A 42 17.13 -8.43 -30.23
C ASP A 42 15.69 -7.91 -30.16
N LEU A 43 14.99 -8.14 -29.03
CA LEU A 43 13.62 -7.69 -28.83
C LEU A 43 13.59 -6.23 -28.36
N LYS A 44 12.90 -5.38 -29.11
CA LYS A 44 12.60 -4.03 -28.64
C LYS A 44 11.38 -4.06 -27.71
N VAL A 45 11.50 -3.45 -26.53
CA VAL A 45 10.39 -3.35 -25.56
C VAL A 45 10.18 -1.89 -25.19
N ASP A 46 9.01 -1.35 -25.52
CA ASP A 46 8.61 0.00 -25.15
C ASP A 46 7.65 -0.02 -23.94
N ALA A 47 7.94 0.80 -22.92
CA ALA A 47 7.14 0.88 -21.71
C ALA A 47 6.35 2.21 -21.66
N HIS A 48 5.08 2.16 -22.02
CA HIS A 48 4.22 3.35 -22.11
C HIS A 48 3.57 3.68 -20.75
N HIS A 49 4.03 4.75 -20.12
CA HIS A 49 3.47 5.32 -18.89
C HIS A 49 2.38 6.34 -19.25
N PHE A 50 1.29 5.88 -19.87
CA PHE A 50 0.26 6.76 -20.42
C PHE A 50 -0.39 7.69 -19.38
N TYR A 51 -0.45 7.27 -18.13
CA TYR A 51 -0.97 8.10 -17.05
C TYR A 51 -0.25 9.44 -16.89
N LEU A 52 0.99 9.58 -17.37
CA LEU A 52 1.71 10.86 -17.37
C LEU A 52 1.05 11.90 -18.27
N GLU A 53 0.56 11.49 -19.45
CA GLU A 53 -0.10 12.39 -20.39
C GLU A 53 -1.42 12.90 -19.84
N VAL A 54 -2.18 12.02 -19.19
CA VAL A 54 -3.41 12.42 -18.52
C VAL A 54 -3.13 13.34 -17.33
N ALA A 55 -2.05 13.08 -16.57
CA ALA A 55 -1.66 13.93 -15.45
C ALA A 55 -1.18 15.32 -15.91
N GLU A 56 -0.46 15.38 -17.01
CA GLU A 56 0.01 16.64 -17.61
C GLU A 56 -1.15 17.47 -18.15
N ALA A 57 -2.11 16.83 -18.84
CA ALA A 57 -3.28 17.49 -19.39
C ALA A 57 -4.22 18.03 -18.31
N LEU A 58 -4.61 17.19 -17.34
CA LEU A 58 -5.53 17.58 -16.27
C LEU A 58 -4.92 18.52 -15.23
N GLY A 59 -3.59 18.61 -15.18
CA GLY A 59 -2.84 19.19 -14.07
C GLY A 59 -2.72 18.25 -12.87
N TYR A 60 -1.54 18.22 -12.26
CA TYR A 60 -1.13 17.24 -11.25
C TYR A 60 -2.03 17.20 -10.01
N ARG A 61 -2.56 18.35 -9.56
CA ARG A 61 -3.44 18.41 -8.40
C ARG A 61 -4.78 17.71 -8.65
N ARG A 62 -5.39 17.94 -9.82
CA ARG A 62 -6.65 17.31 -10.22
C ARG A 62 -6.44 15.81 -10.43
N TYR A 63 -5.40 15.44 -11.14
CA TYR A 63 -5.03 14.05 -11.36
C TYR A 63 -4.85 13.30 -10.03
N GLN A 64 -4.06 13.84 -9.09
CA GLN A 64 -3.80 13.23 -7.79
C GLN A 64 -5.09 13.07 -6.98
N ALA A 65 -5.96 14.07 -6.96
CA ALA A 65 -7.24 14.01 -6.26
C ALA A 65 -8.14 12.88 -6.78
N ILE A 66 -8.07 12.55 -8.07
CA ILE A 66 -8.76 11.41 -8.68
C ILE A 66 -8.06 10.10 -8.30
N SER A 67 -6.74 10.00 -8.48
CA SER A 67 -5.96 8.77 -8.30
C SER A 67 -5.96 8.23 -6.86
N GLU A 68 -6.17 9.08 -5.86
CA GLU A 68 -6.21 8.71 -4.44
C GLU A 68 -7.50 7.96 -4.01
N ARG A 69 -8.49 7.84 -4.91
CA ARG A 69 -9.79 7.22 -4.62
C ARG A 69 -10.22 6.25 -5.70
N THR A 70 -10.25 4.98 -5.36
CA THR A 70 -10.54 3.89 -6.29
C THR A 70 -11.83 4.12 -7.09
N TRP A 71 -12.93 4.44 -6.41
CA TRP A 71 -14.21 4.61 -7.10
C TRP A 71 -14.24 5.84 -8.00
N LEU A 72 -13.58 6.91 -7.60
CA LEU A 72 -13.46 8.13 -8.39
C LEU A 72 -12.65 7.89 -9.67
N ALA A 73 -11.50 7.22 -9.51
CA ALA A 73 -10.59 6.89 -10.60
C ALA A 73 -11.24 6.02 -11.68
N GLU A 74 -12.13 5.12 -11.29
CA GLU A 74 -12.77 4.20 -12.25
C GLU A 74 -13.95 4.84 -13.03
N THR A 75 -14.51 5.99 -12.58
CA THR A 75 -15.76 6.52 -13.17
C THR A 75 -15.62 7.04 -14.58
N VAL A 76 -14.57 7.82 -14.88
CA VAL A 76 -14.46 8.53 -16.16
C VAL A 76 -14.30 7.55 -17.30
N TYR A 77 -13.37 6.59 -17.15
CA TYR A 77 -13.18 5.57 -18.19
C TYR A 77 -14.32 4.56 -18.25
N ALA A 78 -15.04 4.32 -17.16
CA ALA A 78 -16.27 3.52 -17.20
C ALA A 78 -17.34 4.19 -18.09
N ALA A 79 -17.53 5.51 -17.97
CA ALA A 79 -18.45 6.27 -18.79
C ALA A 79 -18.04 6.36 -20.28
N LEU A 80 -16.74 6.26 -20.57
CA LEU A 80 -16.22 6.17 -21.94
C LEU A 80 -16.33 4.76 -22.53
N LEU A 81 -16.13 3.74 -21.71
CA LEU A 81 -16.19 2.33 -22.09
C LEU A 81 -17.63 1.85 -22.29
N TYR A 82 -18.54 2.34 -21.44
CA TYR A 82 -19.96 2.01 -21.44
C TYR A 82 -20.81 3.28 -21.38
N PRO A 83 -21.12 3.91 -22.53
CA PRO A 83 -21.91 5.16 -22.58
C PRO A 83 -23.26 5.06 -21.86
N GLU A 84 -23.89 3.89 -21.87
CA GLU A 84 -25.13 3.59 -21.15
C GLU A 84 -24.99 3.63 -19.62
N CYS A 85 -23.77 3.53 -19.10
CA CYS A 85 -23.47 3.70 -17.68
C CYS A 85 -23.10 5.14 -17.30
N SER A 86 -22.97 6.06 -18.27
CA SER A 86 -22.38 7.39 -18.07
C SER A 86 -23.05 8.17 -16.94
N GLN A 87 -24.39 8.21 -16.89
CA GLN A 87 -25.12 8.93 -15.84
C GLN A 87 -24.91 8.33 -14.45
N ARG A 88 -24.85 7.00 -14.33
CA ARG A 88 -24.54 6.32 -13.07
C ARG A 88 -23.11 6.56 -12.61
N ALA A 89 -22.17 6.54 -13.56
CA ALA A 89 -20.76 6.84 -13.29
C ALA A 89 -20.58 8.29 -12.83
N GLU A 90 -21.29 9.26 -13.45
CA GLU A 90 -21.30 10.65 -13.02
C GLU A 90 -21.86 10.81 -11.60
N THR A 91 -22.99 10.16 -11.29
CA THR A 91 -23.58 10.17 -9.94
C THR A 91 -22.58 9.65 -8.90
N LEU A 92 -21.86 8.56 -9.22
CA LEU A 92 -20.81 8.03 -8.37
C LEU A 92 -19.63 9.00 -8.24
N PHE A 93 -19.21 9.64 -9.34
CA PHE A 93 -18.15 10.65 -9.35
C PHE A 93 -18.49 11.80 -8.40
N GLN A 94 -19.67 12.40 -8.52
CA GLN A 94 -20.11 13.52 -7.68
C GLN A 94 -20.15 13.14 -6.20
N LYS A 95 -20.66 11.95 -5.90
CA LYS A 95 -20.68 11.41 -4.53
C LYS A 95 -19.29 11.29 -3.94
N GLU A 96 -18.34 10.75 -4.70
CA GLU A 96 -16.96 10.51 -4.24
C GLU A 96 -16.11 11.79 -4.25
N ALA A 97 -16.45 12.78 -5.10
CA ALA A 97 -15.79 14.08 -5.17
C ALA A 97 -16.16 15.02 -4.03
N LYS A 98 -17.29 14.78 -3.34
CA LYS A 98 -17.80 15.62 -2.25
C LYS A 98 -16.72 15.89 -1.18
N GLY A 99 -16.56 17.16 -0.82
CA GLY A 99 -15.54 17.63 0.14
C GLY A 99 -14.11 17.67 -0.42
N LYS A 100 -13.94 17.59 -1.75
CA LYS A 100 -12.66 17.75 -2.45
C LYS A 100 -12.67 19.04 -3.29
N SER A 101 -12.05 20.10 -2.80
CA SER A 101 -12.10 21.44 -3.38
C SER A 101 -11.79 21.51 -4.89
N HIS A 102 -10.93 20.62 -5.39
CA HIS A 102 -10.54 20.58 -6.80
C HIS A 102 -11.47 19.76 -7.72
N LEU A 103 -12.40 18.98 -7.15
CA LEU A 103 -13.26 18.04 -7.88
C LEU A 103 -14.76 18.25 -7.62
N GLU A 104 -15.12 18.84 -6.48
CA GLU A 104 -16.52 18.98 -6.08
C GLU A 104 -17.38 19.78 -7.07
N LYS A 105 -16.74 20.75 -7.75
CA LYS A 105 -17.37 21.59 -8.79
C LYS A 105 -16.92 21.21 -10.21
N ALA A 106 -16.26 20.05 -10.37
CA ALA A 106 -15.80 19.63 -11.69
C ALA A 106 -16.98 19.21 -12.58
N ASP A 107 -17.03 19.74 -13.78
CA ASP A 107 -17.93 19.25 -14.82
C ASP A 107 -17.42 17.88 -15.30
N PHE A 108 -18.21 16.85 -15.04
CA PHE A 108 -17.87 15.47 -15.39
C PHE A 108 -17.81 15.26 -16.90
N ASN A 109 -18.66 15.94 -17.69
CA ASN A 109 -18.68 15.81 -19.14
C ASN A 109 -17.49 16.52 -19.79
N ALA A 110 -17.10 17.69 -19.27
CA ALA A 110 -15.88 18.37 -19.69
C ALA A 110 -14.63 17.52 -19.37
N LEU A 111 -14.55 16.95 -18.17
CA LEU A 111 -13.46 16.04 -17.76
C LEU A 111 -13.40 14.80 -18.65
N LYS A 112 -14.56 14.18 -18.95
CA LYS A 112 -14.67 13.02 -19.84
C LYS A 112 -14.18 13.35 -21.25
N LYS A 113 -14.54 14.51 -21.79
CA LYS A 113 -14.11 14.98 -23.10
C LYS A 113 -12.60 15.20 -23.16
N GLU A 114 -12.05 15.86 -22.16
CA GLU A 114 -10.60 16.12 -22.04
C GLU A 114 -9.80 14.81 -22.00
N ILE A 115 -10.21 13.86 -21.17
CA ILE A 115 -9.57 12.54 -21.05
C ILE A 115 -9.69 11.74 -22.34
N LEU A 116 -10.85 11.78 -23.01
CA LEU A 116 -11.03 11.12 -24.29
C LEU A 116 -10.07 11.69 -25.36
N GLN A 117 -9.94 13.00 -25.45
CA GLN A 117 -9.04 13.66 -26.42
C GLN A 117 -7.58 13.24 -26.21
N VAL A 118 -7.10 13.22 -24.96
CA VAL A 118 -5.74 12.78 -24.63
C VAL A 118 -5.55 11.30 -24.96
N SER A 119 -6.55 10.45 -24.62
CA SER A 119 -6.50 9.02 -24.90
C SER A 119 -6.46 8.72 -26.39
N GLU A 120 -7.28 9.38 -27.18
CA GLU A 120 -7.32 9.25 -28.63
C GLU A 120 -6.04 9.75 -29.30
N ALA A 121 -5.47 10.86 -28.80
CA ALA A 121 -4.19 11.38 -29.28
C ALA A 121 -3.05 10.38 -29.04
N PHE A 122 -3.02 9.76 -27.87
CA PHE A 122 -2.04 8.72 -27.55
C PHE A 122 -2.17 7.52 -28.48
N ILE A 123 -3.39 7.00 -28.69
CA ILE A 123 -3.64 5.85 -29.57
C ILE A 123 -3.23 6.16 -31.01
N ARG A 124 -3.49 7.38 -31.52
CA ARG A 124 -3.15 7.76 -32.89
C ARG A 124 -1.65 7.98 -33.11
N ARG A 125 -0.92 8.41 -32.11
CA ARG A 125 0.52 8.75 -32.21
C ARG A 125 1.40 7.51 -32.40
N ILE A 126 0.98 6.35 -31.93
CA ILE A 126 1.77 5.12 -31.92
C ILE A 126 1.38 4.24 -33.10
N ASP A 127 2.35 3.74 -33.83
CA ASP A 127 2.11 2.71 -34.85
C ASP A 127 2.03 1.32 -34.20
N TRP A 128 0.80 0.96 -33.84
CA TRP A 128 0.53 -0.31 -33.16
C TRP A 128 0.76 -1.56 -34.04
N LYS A 129 0.91 -1.41 -35.35
CA LYS A 129 1.17 -2.52 -36.27
C LYS A 129 2.57 -3.09 -36.13
N GLU A 130 3.51 -2.28 -35.61
CA GLU A 130 4.87 -2.73 -35.34
C GLU A 130 4.96 -3.70 -34.16
N TYR A 131 3.96 -3.70 -33.26
CA TYR A 131 3.97 -4.52 -32.07
C TYR A 131 3.37 -5.90 -32.31
N GLY A 132 4.15 -6.94 -32.09
CA GLY A 132 3.66 -8.31 -32.12
C GLY A 132 2.89 -8.71 -30.87
N LEU A 133 3.01 -7.94 -29.77
CA LEU A 133 2.32 -8.15 -28.51
C LEU A 133 2.16 -6.81 -27.76
N VAL A 134 0.98 -6.60 -27.18
CA VAL A 134 0.71 -5.47 -26.28
C VAL A 134 0.27 -6.00 -24.92
N GLY A 135 1.05 -5.67 -23.88
CA GLY A 135 0.84 -6.09 -22.49
C GLY A 135 0.30 -4.97 -21.62
N PHE A 136 -0.76 -5.24 -20.84
CA PHE A 136 -1.31 -4.32 -19.85
C PHE A 136 -1.06 -4.84 -18.43
N SER A 137 -0.44 -4.01 -17.59
CA SER A 137 -0.35 -4.27 -16.15
C SER A 137 -1.49 -3.54 -15.44
N ILE A 138 -2.51 -4.29 -15.01
CA ILE A 138 -3.76 -3.75 -14.46
C ILE A 138 -3.78 -3.90 -12.95
N CYS A 139 -3.57 -2.78 -12.25
CA CYS A 139 -3.62 -2.68 -10.80
C CYS A 139 -4.85 -1.88 -10.33
N PHE A 140 -4.96 -1.62 -9.03
CA PHE A 140 -6.01 -0.75 -8.49
C PHE A 140 -6.07 0.59 -9.23
N CYS A 141 -7.29 1.08 -9.47
CA CYS A 141 -7.59 2.31 -10.18
C CYS A 141 -7.25 2.27 -11.70
N GLN A 142 -6.99 1.10 -12.26
CA GLN A 142 -6.61 0.96 -13.69
C GLN A 142 -7.55 0.04 -14.49
N LEU A 143 -8.63 -0.47 -13.87
CA LEU A 143 -9.47 -1.48 -14.51
C LEU A 143 -10.20 -0.91 -15.73
N THR A 144 -11.01 0.13 -15.53
CA THR A 144 -11.84 0.71 -16.61
C THR A 144 -11.01 1.40 -17.67
N SER A 145 -9.92 2.06 -17.29
CA SER A 145 -9.00 2.67 -18.25
C SER A 145 -8.32 1.64 -19.13
N SER A 146 -7.80 0.56 -18.54
CA SER A 146 -7.16 -0.51 -19.33
C SER A 146 -8.13 -1.19 -20.27
N LEU A 147 -9.34 -1.51 -19.82
CA LEU A 147 -10.38 -2.11 -20.67
C LEU A 147 -10.81 -1.16 -21.80
N PHE A 148 -10.87 0.15 -21.55
CA PHE A 148 -11.13 1.13 -22.60
C PHE A 148 -10.03 1.10 -23.68
N PHE A 149 -8.76 1.11 -23.29
CA PHE A 149 -7.64 1.05 -24.24
C PHE A 149 -7.62 -0.26 -25.01
N ILE A 150 -7.82 -1.40 -24.33
CA ILE A 150 -7.88 -2.72 -24.95
C ILE A 150 -8.95 -2.75 -26.04
N ARG A 151 -10.16 -2.29 -25.74
CA ARG A 151 -11.27 -2.24 -26.71
C ARG A 151 -10.94 -1.33 -27.88
N LYS A 152 -10.43 -0.11 -27.62
CA LYS A 152 -10.07 0.86 -28.67
C LYS A 152 -8.94 0.35 -29.58
N LEU A 153 -7.97 -0.38 -29.03
CA LEU A 153 -6.92 -0.99 -29.82
C LEU A 153 -7.44 -2.13 -30.68
N LYS A 154 -8.27 -3.03 -30.14
CA LYS A 154 -8.86 -4.14 -30.91
C LYS A 154 -9.85 -3.64 -31.98
N GLU A 155 -10.62 -2.58 -31.74
CA GLU A 155 -11.48 -1.95 -32.75
C GLU A 155 -10.68 -1.48 -33.97
N ARG A 156 -9.47 -0.93 -33.77
CA ARG A 156 -8.61 -0.39 -34.85
C ARG A 156 -7.63 -1.42 -35.42
N PHE A 157 -7.18 -2.36 -34.59
CA PHE A 157 -6.16 -3.36 -34.88
C PHE A 157 -6.63 -4.75 -34.39
N PRO A 158 -7.59 -5.39 -35.09
CA PRO A 158 -8.21 -6.64 -34.62
C PRO A 158 -7.22 -7.79 -34.40
N THR A 159 -6.13 -7.82 -35.15
CA THR A 159 -5.09 -8.87 -35.09
C THR A 159 -4.07 -8.64 -33.99
N LEU A 160 -4.10 -7.49 -33.29
CA LEU A 160 -3.15 -7.17 -32.23
C LEU A 160 -3.30 -8.15 -31.06
N PHE A 161 -2.21 -8.77 -30.65
CA PHE A 161 -2.22 -9.75 -29.56
C PHE A 161 -2.16 -9.06 -28.20
N ILE A 162 -3.23 -9.17 -27.43
CA ILE A 162 -3.40 -8.47 -26.14
C ILE A 162 -3.19 -9.41 -24.96
N VAL A 163 -2.26 -9.03 -24.10
CA VAL A 163 -1.95 -9.76 -22.86
C VAL A 163 -2.27 -8.85 -21.66
N VAL A 164 -2.98 -9.39 -20.67
CA VAL A 164 -3.25 -8.68 -19.42
C VAL A 164 -2.61 -9.39 -18.23
N GLY A 165 -2.18 -8.64 -17.25
CA GLY A 165 -1.69 -9.11 -15.96
C GLY A 165 -1.93 -8.09 -14.88
N GLY A 166 -1.40 -8.34 -13.68
CA GLY A 166 -1.55 -7.42 -12.54
C GLY A 166 -2.58 -7.89 -11.51
N SER A 167 -2.75 -7.13 -10.44
CA SER A 167 -3.47 -7.58 -9.25
C SER A 167 -5.01 -7.59 -9.38
N MET A 168 -5.57 -7.00 -10.44
CA MET A 168 -7.04 -6.93 -10.60
C MET A 168 -7.68 -8.25 -11.02
N PHE A 169 -6.92 -9.16 -11.66
CA PHE A 169 -7.40 -10.44 -12.13
C PHE A 169 -6.63 -11.57 -11.46
N THR A 170 -7.14 -12.09 -10.34
CA THR A 170 -6.46 -13.12 -9.54
C THR A 170 -7.38 -14.29 -9.22
N GLY A 171 -6.81 -15.49 -9.13
CA GLY A 171 -7.52 -16.69 -8.71
C GLY A 171 -8.73 -17.00 -9.60
N SER A 172 -9.83 -17.47 -9.03
CA SER A 172 -11.05 -17.81 -9.76
C SER A 172 -11.76 -16.59 -10.40
N ALA A 173 -11.38 -15.35 -10.03
CA ALA A 173 -11.88 -14.15 -10.73
C ALA A 173 -11.38 -14.06 -12.17
N ALA A 174 -10.23 -14.68 -12.48
CA ALA A 174 -9.67 -14.74 -13.80
C ALA A 174 -10.44 -15.66 -14.77
N GLY A 175 -11.21 -16.62 -14.25
CA GLY A 175 -11.79 -17.69 -15.03
C GLY A 175 -12.91 -17.31 -16.00
N LYS A 176 -13.49 -16.12 -15.89
CA LYS A 176 -14.59 -15.68 -16.77
C LYS A 176 -14.28 -14.42 -17.58
N ILE A 177 -13.03 -13.98 -17.55
CA ILE A 177 -12.63 -12.70 -18.17
C ILE A 177 -12.85 -12.71 -19.68
N PHE A 178 -12.54 -13.80 -20.35
CA PHE A 178 -12.61 -13.90 -21.82
C PHE A 178 -14.04 -13.91 -22.36
N ASN A 179 -15.01 -14.41 -21.56
CA ASN A 179 -16.42 -14.37 -21.91
C ASN A 179 -17.00 -12.95 -21.84
N VAL A 180 -16.39 -12.10 -21.01
CA VAL A 180 -16.84 -10.71 -20.80
C VAL A 180 -16.01 -9.73 -21.63
N PHE A 181 -14.74 -10.03 -21.83
CA PHE A 181 -13.77 -9.20 -22.56
C PHE A 181 -13.04 -10.06 -23.61
N PRO A 182 -13.74 -10.43 -24.71
CA PRO A 182 -13.18 -11.27 -25.77
C PRO A 182 -12.00 -10.61 -26.50
N GLU A 183 -11.79 -9.31 -26.26
CA GLU A 183 -10.65 -8.56 -26.79
C GLU A 183 -9.31 -8.98 -26.16
N ILE A 184 -9.32 -9.70 -25.04
CA ILE A 184 -8.13 -10.18 -24.34
C ILE A 184 -7.77 -11.57 -24.87
N ASP A 185 -6.52 -11.74 -25.34
CA ASP A 185 -6.05 -13.01 -25.86
C ASP A 185 -5.45 -13.91 -24.76
N VAL A 186 -4.73 -13.31 -23.80
CA VAL A 186 -4.06 -14.02 -22.68
C VAL A 186 -4.16 -13.24 -21.40
N LEU A 187 -4.36 -13.97 -20.29
CA LEU A 187 -4.22 -13.47 -18.94
C LEU A 187 -3.01 -14.12 -18.25
N ILE A 188 -2.13 -13.30 -17.65
CA ILE A 188 -1.05 -13.78 -16.79
C ILE A 188 -1.48 -13.64 -15.32
N ASN A 189 -1.58 -14.77 -14.62
CA ASN A 189 -1.86 -14.86 -13.19
C ASN A 189 -0.57 -15.08 -12.41
N GLY A 190 -0.25 -14.17 -11.48
CA GLY A 190 0.99 -14.18 -10.69
C GLY A 190 2.05 -13.23 -11.22
N GLU A 191 3.32 -13.64 -11.12
CA GLU A 191 4.47 -12.86 -11.58
C GLU A 191 4.65 -12.97 -13.08
N GLY A 192 4.80 -11.81 -13.74
CA GLY A 192 4.80 -11.73 -15.20
C GLY A 192 6.11 -12.15 -15.87
N GLU A 193 7.25 -12.11 -15.19
CA GLU A 193 8.58 -12.23 -15.79
C GLU A 193 8.75 -13.54 -16.58
N MET A 194 8.55 -14.68 -15.93
CA MET A 194 8.72 -15.99 -16.57
C MET A 194 7.57 -16.29 -17.54
N ALA A 195 6.32 -15.95 -17.15
CA ALA A 195 5.15 -16.23 -17.97
C ALA A 195 5.18 -15.42 -19.28
N LEU A 196 5.49 -14.12 -19.21
CA LEU A 196 5.59 -13.27 -20.40
C LEU A 196 6.78 -13.65 -21.28
N SER A 197 7.93 -14.00 -20.69
CA SER A 197 9.08 -14.52 -21.45
C SER A 197 8.74 -15.84 -22.18
N ARG A 198 8.00 -16.74 -21.51
CA ARG A 198 7.52 -17.96 -22.15
C ARG A 198 6.58 -17.65 -23.31
N LEU A 199 5.62 -16.73 -23.08
CA LEU A 199 4.67 -16.31 -24.11
C LEU A 199 5.38 -15.73 -25.33
N VAL A 200 6.35 -14.83 -25.13
CA VAL A 200 7.16 -14.25 -26.21
C VAL A 200 7.89 -15.33 -26.99
N SER A 201 8.49 -16.33 -26.32
CA SER A 201 9.24 -17.39 -26.99
C SER A 201 8.39 -18.35 -27.85
N CYS A 202 7.07 -18.42 -27.60
CA CYS A 202 6.15 -19.35 -28.25
C CYS A 202 4.89 -18.64 -28.75
N ILE A 203 4.99 -17.38 -29.15
CA ILE A 203 3.82 -16.54 -29.47
C ILE A 203 2.95 -17.15 -30.56
N GLU A 204 3.56 -17.81 -31.56
CA GLU A 204 2.83 -18.44 -32.67
C GLU A 204 1.98 -19.61 -32.18
N ASP A 205 2.43 -20.37 -31.18
CA ASP A 205 1.63 -21.45 -30.57
C ASP A 205 0.38 -20.89 -29.88
N TYR A 206 0.49 -19.68 -29.28
CA TYR A 206 -0.64 -19.01 -28.63
C TYR A 206 -1.57 -18.31 -29.62
N ARG A 207 -1.07 -17.88 -30.78
CA ARG A 207 -1.89 -17.40 -31.88
C ARG A 207 -2.66 -18.55 -32.54
N ASP A 208 -1.98 -19.70 -32.74
CA ASP A 208 -2.62 -20.94 -33.16
C ASP A 208 -3.14 -21.72 -31.94
N LYS A 209 -4.40 -21.43 -31.57
CA LYS A 209 -5.08 -22.00 -30.39
C LYS A 209 -5.04 -23.53 -30.28
N LYS A 210 -4.65 -24.25 -31.36
CA LYS A 210 -4.59 -25.71 -31.40
C LYS A 210 -3.27 -26.28 -30.84
N LYS A 211 -2.21 -25.49 -30.72
CA LYS A 211 -0.85 -25.95 -30.36
C LYS A 211 -0.38 -25.50 -28.97
N MET A 212 -1.24 -24.87 -28.19
CA MET A 212 -0.87 -24.30 -26.90
C MET A 212 -0.37 -25.36 -25.92
N THR A 213 0.88 -25.21 -25.46
CA THR A 213 1.42 -25.97 -24.33
C THR A 213 1.07 -25.24 -23.03
N PRO A 214 0.31 -25.87 -22.12
CA PRO A 214 -0.03 -25.24 -20.84
C PRO A 214 1.23 -24.78 -20.10
N PHE A 215 1.22 -23.53 -19.59
CA PHE A 215 2.27 -23.00 -18.74
C PHE A 215 1.64 -22.40 -17.49
N LYS A 216 2.27 -22.66 -16.35
CA LYS A 216 1.78 -22.20 -15.04
C LYS A 216 1.63 -20.68 -15.04
N GLY A 217 0.43 -20.19 -14.72
CA GLY A 217 0.11 -18.76 -14.68
C GLY A 217 -0.29 -18.13 -16.01
N ILE A 218 -0.25 -18.86 -17.13
CA ILE A 218 -0.83 -18.41 -18.40
C ILE A 218 -2.22 -19.00 -18.53
N VAL A 219 -3.22 -18.14 -18.71
CA VAL A 219 -4.63 -18.48 -18.88
C VAL A 219 -5.09 -17.96 -20.22
N THR A 220 -5.77 -18.80 -20.99
CA THR A 220 -6.28 -18.51 -22.33
C THR A 220 -7.75 -18.89 -22.45
N PRO A 221 -8.49 -18.38 -23.44
CA PRO A 221 -9.88 -18.79 -23.67
C PRO A 221 -10.03 -20.31 -23.71
N GLY A 222 -10.99 -20.89 -22.97
CA GLY A 222 -11.26 -22.31 -22.87
C GLY A 222 -10.37 -23.11 -21.91
N THR A 223 -9.33 -22.51 -21.31
CA THR A 223 -8.54 -23.17 -20.26
C THR A 223 -9.06 -22.87 -18.86
N GLU A 224 -9.85 -21.81 -18.71
CA GLU A 224 -10.44 -21.37 -17.44
C GLU A 224 -11.44 -22.36 -16.84
N GLU A 225 -12.16 -23.12 -17.66
CA GLU A 225 -13.18 -24.07 -17.21
C GLU A 225 -12.59 -25.37 -16.61
N LYS A 226 -11.35 -25.69 -16.97
CA LYS A 226 -10.67 -26.93 -16.52
C LYS A 226 -9.93 -26.80 -15.20
N ALA A 227 -9.79 -25.58 -14.67
CA ALA A 227 -9.02 -25.32 -13.48
C ALA A 227 -9.92 -25.08 -12.25
N THR A 228 -10.02 -26.04 -11.36
CA THR A 228 -10.59 -25.86 -10.00
C THR A 228 -9.82 -24.85 -9.18
N SER A 229 -8.54 -24.61 -9.52
CA SER A 229 -7.72 -23.49 -9.04
C SER A 229 -6.79 -23.03 -10.15
N ILE A 230 -6.89 -21.75 -10.56
CA ILE A 230 -5.95 -21.18 -11.51
C ILE A 230 -4.60 -21.03 -10.82
N SER A 231 -3.61 -21.80 -11.26
CA SER A 231 -2.26 -21.73 -10.73
C SER A 231 -1.61 -20.39 -11.12
N PHE A 232 -0.83 -19.80 -10.21
CA PHE A 232 -0.07 -18.59 -10.49
C PHE A 232 1.40 -18.90 -10.82
N CYS A 233 1.99 -18.08 -11.68
CA CYS A 233 3.43 -18.11 -11.95
C CYS A 233 4.18 -17.38 -10.84
N GLN A 234 5.31 -17.94 -10.38
CA GLN A 234 6.12 -17.34 -9.33
C GLN A 234 7.59 -17.71 -9.51
N MET A 235 8.48 -16.74 -9.42
CA MET A 235 9.92 -16.96 -9.38
C MET A 235 10.31 -17.66 -8.08
N LYS A 236 11.24 -18.62 -8.13
CA LYS A 236 11.74 -19.32 -6.94
C LYS A 236 12.52 -18.39 -6.02
N ASN A 237 13.32 -17.50 -6.60
CA ASN A 237 14.09 -16.47 -5.89
C ASN A 237 14.12 -15.18 -6.73
N LEU A 238 14.55 -14.09 -6.13
CA LEU A 238 14.60 -12.77 -6.76
C LEU A 238 16.00 -12.37 -7.27
N SER A 239 16.99 -13.26 -7.16
CA SER A 239 18.38 -13.00 -7.59
C SER A 239 18.53 -12.83 -9.10
N GLY A 240 17.57 -13.36 -9.87
CA GLY A 240 17.55 -13.21 -11.33
C GLY A 240 16.91 -11.92 -11.84
N LEU A 241 16.43 -11.05 -10.94
CA LEU A 241 15.86 -9.76 -11.29
C LEU A 241 16.96 -8.70 -11.40
N TYR A 242 16.86 -7.91 -12.44
CA TYR A 242 17.70 -6.72 -12.66
C TYR A 242 16.93 -5.47 -12.26
N PRO A 243 17.62 -4.33 -12.06
CA PRO A 243 16.96 -3.06 -11.83
C PRO A 243 15.94 -2.76 -12.92
N PRO A 244 14.74 -2.25 -12.57
CA PRO A 244 13.75 -1.89 -13.57
C PRO A 244 14.24 -0.77 -14.48
N ASP A 245 13.87 -0.82 -15.76
CA ASP A 245 14.16 0.24 -16.73
C ASP A 245 13.04 1.28 -16.70
N TYR A 246 13.40 2.51 -16.35
CA TYR A 246 12.50 3.66 -16.31
C TYR A 246 12.81 4.70 -17.39
N SER A 247 13.63 4.37 -18.38
CA SER A 247 14.05 5.31 -19.44
C SER A 247 12.86 5.98 -20.11
N ASP A 248 11.85 5.20 -20.56
CA ASP A 248 10.67 5.76 -21.25
C ASP A 248 9.86 6.74 -20.38
N TYR A 249 9.78 6.49 -19.08
CA TYR A 249 9.12 7.39 -18.14
C TYR A 249 9.86 8.72 -18.02
N PHE A 250 11.20 8.67 -17.87
CA PHE A 250 12.02 9.88 -17.75
C PHE A 250 12.12 10.63 -19.08
N ASP A 251 12.18 9.92 -20.22
CA ASP A 251 12.12 10.53 -21.55
C ASP A 251 10.81 11.31 -21.74
N ARG A 252 9.70 10.71 -21.29
CA ARG A 252 8.40 11.40 -21.37
C ARG A 252 8.37 12.67 -20.50
N ILE A 253 8.88 12.64 -19.28
CA ILE A 253 8.97 13.85 -18.44
C ILE A 253 9.88 14.89 -19.06
N ARG A 254 11.00 14.49 -19.67
CA ARG A 254 11.90 15.43 -20.36
C ARG A 254 11.23 16.14 -21.54
N SER A 255 10.27 15.49 -22.20
CA SER A 255 9.51 16.09 -23.29
C SER A 255 8.44 17.09 -22.84
N PHE A 256 8.11 17.15 -21.54
CA PHE A 256 7.18 18.14 -21.00
C PHE A 256 7.81 19.54 -20.98
N ASP A 257 6.94 20.56 -21.07
CA ASP A 257 7.34 21.93 -20.78
C ASP A 257 8.12 22.00 -19.45
N PRO A 258 9.23 22.74 -19.36
CA PRO A 258 10.02 22.83 -18.12
C PRO A 258 9.21 23.21 -16.88
N SER A 259 8.18 24.05 -17.02
CA SER A 259 7.30 24.48 -15.93
C SER A 259 6.39 23.36 -15.39
N LYS A 260 6.21 22.30 -16.16
CA LYS A 260 5.41 21.13 -15.82
C LYS A 260 6.25 19.94 -15.34
N ARG A 261 7.57 20.06 -15.34
CA ARG A 261 8.45 18.98 -14.85
C ARG A 261 8.41 18.91 -13.34
N PHE A 262 8.56 17.70 -12.81
CA PHE A 262 8.59 17.40 -11.37
C PHE A 262 9.69 16.41 -11.05
N PHE A 263 10.02 16.27 -9.77
CA PHE A 263 11.00 15.28 -9.30
C PHE A 263 10.29 13.98 -8.95
N PRO A 264 10.55 12.88 -9.70
CA PRO A 264 9.93 11.59 -9.43
C PRO A 264 10.49 10.91 -8.18
N THR A 265 9.72 9.95 -7.68
CA THR A 265 10.15 8.98 -6.69
C THR A 265 10.31 7.63 -7.40
N LEU A 266 11.47 7.01 -7.28
CA LEU A 266 11.74 5.69 -7.86
C LEU A 266 11.10 4.59 -7.03
N PRO A 267 10.15 3.81 -7.56
CA PRO A 267 9.72 2.58 -6.91
C PRO A 267 10.82 1.53 -7.02
N MET A 268 10.97 0.74 -5.96
CA MET A 268 11.92 -0.35 -5.89
C MET A 268 11.34 -1.46 -5.00
N GLU A 269 11.68 -2.70 -5.27
CA GLU A 269 11.32 -3.82 -4.41
C GLU A 269 12.56 -4.48 -3.80
N ILE A 270 12.51 -4.77 -2.50
CA ILE A 270 13.49 -5.58 -1.77
C ILE A 270 12.98 -7.02 -1.69
N SER A 271 11.65 -7.19 -1.61
CA SER A 271 11.02 -8.49 -1.37
C SER A 271 9.64 -8.59 -2.02
N ARG A 272 9.16 -9.82 -2.16
CA ARG A 272 7.79 -10.14 -2.59
C ARG A 272 7.12 -11.06 -1.61
N GLY A 273 5.83 -10.84 -1.39
CA GLY A 273 5.01 -11.56 -0.42
C GLY A 273 5.05 -10.92 0.97
N CYS A 274 4.52 -11.64 1.96
CA CYS A 274 4.49 -11.18 3.34
C CYS A 274 4.91 -12.31 4.28
N TRP A 275 5.96 -12.09 5.08
CA TRP A 275 6.44 -13.10 6.01
C TRP A 275 5.48 -13.38 7.16
N TRP A 276 4.45 -12.54 7.38
CA TRP A 276 3.36 -12.77 8.32
C TRP A 276 2.30 -13.75 7.79
N GLN A 277 2.41 -14.24 6.56
CA GLN A 277 1.47 -15.19 5.94
C GLN A 277 1.62 -16.62 6.49
N HIS A 278 1.75 -16.77 7.81
CA HIS A 278 1.80 -18.06 8.47
C HIS A 278 0.50 -18.32 9.25
N ARG A 279 0.12 -19.59 9.40
CA ARG A 279 -0.92 -19.97 10.31
C ARG A 279 -0.29 -20.01 11.72
N HIS A 280 -0.69 -19.08 12.58
CA HIS A 280 -0.36 -19.16 14.01
C HIS A 280 -1.15 -20.29 14.64
N LEU A 281 -0.57 -21.01 15.62
CA LEU A 281 -1.15 -22.20 16.26
C LEU A 281 -2.59 -21.98 16.75
N ASP A 282 -2.90 -20.79 17.24
CA ASP A 282 -4.22 -20.43 17.78
C ASP A 282 -5.10 -19.59 16.82
N SER A 283 -4.68 -19.43 15.55
CA SER A 283 -5.39 -18.58 14.63
C SER A 283 -6.25 -19.35 13.63
N LYS A 284 -7.50 -18.90 13.47
CA LYS A 284 -8.41 -19.36 12.41
C LYS A 284 -7.94 -18.97 11.02
N PHE A 285 -7.04 -17.98 10.89
CA PHE A 285 -6.64 -17.37 9.63
C PHE A 285 -5.13 -17.52 9.37
N LYS A 286 -4.78 -17.71 8.11
CA LYS A 286 -3.40 -17.60 7.61
C LYS A 286 -3.12 -16.13 7.29
N GLY A 287 -2.22 -15.47 8.04
CA GLY A 287 -1.94 -14.04 7.92
C GLY A 287 -3.05 -13.14 8.48
N CYS A 288 -3.05 -11.87 8.10
CA CYS A 288 -4.09 -10.93 8.53
C CYS A 288 -5.44 -11.30 7.94
N ALA A 289 -6.49 -11.34 8.79
CA ALA A 289 -7.83 -11.81 8.44
C ALA A 289 -8.46 -11.11 7.21
N PHE A 290 -8.16 -9.84 7.01
CA PHE A 290 -8.73 -8.99 5.96
C PHE A 290 -7.87 -8.88 4.71
N CYS A 291 -6.62 -9.35 4.72
CA CYS A 291 -5.63 -9.06 3.69
C CYS A 291 -5.76 -10.02 2.50
N ASN A 292 -5.77 -9.46 1.28
CA ASN A 292 -5.77 -10.22 0.04
C ASN A 292 -4.55 -9.93 -0.87
N LEU A 293 -3.52 -9.27 -0.35
CA LEU A 293 -2.34 -8.88 -1.13
C LEU A 293 -1.51 -10.08 -1.63
N ASN A 294 -1.63 -11.24 -0.98
CA ASN A 294 -0.83 -12.42 -1.29
C ASN A 294 -1.58 -13.46 -2.15
N LEU A 295 -2.56 -13.05 -2.95
CA LEU A 295 -3.32 -13.97 -3.80
C LEU A 295 -2.53 -14.49 -5.00
N GLN A 296 -1.50 -13.76 -5.42
CA GLN A 296 -0.72 -14.05 -6.64
C GLN A 296 0.62 -14.74 -6.37
N TRP A 297 0.95 -14.98 -5.09
CA TRP A 297 2.18 -15.66 -4.69
C TRP A 297 2.04 -16.37 -3.36
N ASP A 298 2.94 -17.31 -3.12
CA ASP A 298 3.05 -18.02 -1.85
C ASP A 298 4.39 -17.73 -1.19
N GLY A 299 4.35 -17.60 0.16
CA GLY A 299 5.52 -17.36 0.98
C GLY A 299 6.10 -15.94 0.83
N TYR A 300 7.33 -15.81 1.32
CA TYR A 300 8.10 -14.57 1.34
C TYR A 300 9.48 -14.80 0.75
N ARG A 301 9.89 -13.94 -0.18
CA ARG A 301 11.20 -13.99 -0.83
C ARG A 301 11.81 -12.60 -0.86
N SER A 302 13.09 -12.49 -0.60
CA SER A 302 13.82 -11.22 -0.64
C SER A 302 15.05 -11.31 -1.52
N LYS A 303 15.48 -10.17 -2.05
CA LYS A 303 16.75 -10.00 -2.72
C LYS A 303 17.88 -10.08 -1.71
N ASP A 304 19.09 -10.40 -2.20
CA ASP A 304 20.31 -10.29 -1.40
C ASP A 304 20.57 -8.81 -1.06
N PRO A 305 21.08 -8.49 0.15
CA PRO A 305 21.39 -7.12 0.53
C PRO A 305 22.33 -6.38 -0.43
N GLU A 306 23.35 -7.03 -0.98
CA GLU A 306 24.28 -6.39 -1.90
C GLU A 306 23.60 -6.06 -3.25
N GLN A 307 22.70 -6.92 -3.71
CA GLN A 307 21.84 -6.63 -4.88
C GLN A 307 20.99 -5.38 -4.63
N VAL A 308 20.35 -5.27 -3.45
CA VAL A 308 19.54 -4.10 -3.09
C VAL A 308 20.36 -2.81 -3.13
N ILE A 309 21.57 -2.83 -2.56
CA ILE A 309 22.46 -1.66 -2.53
C ILE A 309 22.89 -1.25 -3.94
N SER A 310 23.31 -2.23 -4.75
CA SER A 310 23.70 -2.00 -6.15
C SER A 310 22.53 -1.42 -6.96
N GLU A 311 21.31 -1.93 -6.77
CA GLU A 311 20.11 -1.41 -7.44
C GLU A 311 19.78 0.03 -7.04
N ILE A 312 19.84 0.38 -5.74
CA ILE A 312 19.63 1.76 -5.27
C ILE A 312 20.66 2.69 -5.87
N ASP A 313 21.94 2.29 -5.83
CA ASP A 313 23.02 3.11 -6.38
C ASP A 313 22.84 3.33 -7.88
N TYR A 314 22.58 2.26 -8.63
CA TYR A 314 22.32 2.31 -10.08
C TYR A 314 21.13 3.20 -10.41
N LEU A 315 19.96 2.96 -9.82
CA LEU A 315 18.72 3.69 -10.13
C LEU A 315 18.86 5.18 -9.80
N THR A 316 19.38 5.52 -8.64
CA THR A 316 19.54 6.92 -8.23
C THR A 316 20.58 7.65 -9.07
N SER A 317 21.66 6.98 -9.45
CA SER A 317 22.71 7.55 -10.31
C SER A 317 22.27 7.71 -11.75
N THR A 318 21.53 6.72 -12.30
CA THR A 318 21.04 6.74 -13.69
C THR A 318 19.97 7.81 -13.87
N TYR A 319 18.97 7.83 -12.98
CA TYR A 319 17.81 8.72 -13.14
C TYR A 319 17.93 10.05 -12.38
N LYS A 320 19.07 10.32 -11.73
CA LYS A 320 19.38 11.58 -11.04
C LYS A 320 18.28 12.02 -10.07
N THR A 321 17.78 11.06 -9.28
CA THR A 321 16.78 11.32 -8.23
C THR A 321 17.15 10.61 -6.93
N LEU A 322 16.89 11.26 -5.80
CA LEU A 322 17.25 10.77 -4.47
C LEU A 322 16.03 10.26 -3.67
N SER A 323 14.84 10.28 -4.28
CA SER A 323 13.60 9.78 -3.66
C SER A 323 13.34 8.34 -4.10
N VAL A 324 13.26 7.42 -3.13
CA VAL A 324 13.00 5.98 -3.37
C VAL A 324 11.83 5.51 -2.51
N ALA A 325 10.90 4.79 -3.10
CA ALA A 325 9.78 4.16 -2.40
C ALA A 325 9.88 2.63 -2.57
N PHE A 326 10.05 1.93 -1.45
CA PHE A 326 9.95 0.48 -1.46
C PHE A 326 8.49 0.07 -1.64
N THR A 327 8.23 -0.80 -2.64
CA THR A 327 6.89 -1.28 -3.00
C THR A 327 6.54 -2.62 -2.36
N ASP A 328 7.36 -3.03 -1.41
CA ASP A 328 7.20 -4.26 -0.63
C ASP A 328 5.90 -4.22 0.16
N ASN A 329 5.17 -5.35 0.21
CA ASN A 329 4.04 -5.51 1.13
C ASN A 329 4.50 -5.44 2.60
N LEU A 330 5.78 -5.69 2.83
CA LEU A 330 6.42 -5.62 4.14
C LEU A 330 7.93 -5.75 3.99
N LEU A 331 8.69 -4.77 4.49
CA LEU A 331 10.15 -4.82 4.51
C LEU A 331 10.67 -6.04 5.31
N PRO A 332 11.81 -6.64 4.91
CA PRO A 332 12.35 -7.86 5.54
C PRO A 332 12.80 -7.58 6.98
N LEU A 333 12.18 -8.23 7.97
CA LEU A 333 12.47 -8.00 9.39
C LEU A 333 13.93 -8.29 9.75
N LYS A 334 14.42 -9.49 9.40
CA LYS A 334 15.77 -9.94 9.81
C LYS A 334 16.92 -9.24 9.08
N MET A 335 16.71 -8.79 7.84
CA MET A 335 17.74 -8.19 7.00
C MET A 335 17.69 -6.67 6.94
N SER A 336 16.61 -6.02 7.37
CA SER A 336 16.45 -4.56 7.30
C SER A 336 17.63 -3.83 7.90
N ARG A 337 18.08 -4.19 9.11
CA ARG A 337 19.21 -3.52 9.76
C ARG A 337 20.49 -3.59 8.91
N LYS A 338 20.80 -4.74 8.30
CA LYS A 338 21.95 -4.91 7.41
C LYS A 338 21.80 -4.04 6.17
N ILE A 339 20.64 -4.11 5.51
CA ILE A 339 20.34 -3.35 4.29
C ILE A 339 20.47 -1.84 4.55
N PHE A 340 19.78 -1.30 5.58
CA PHE A 340 19.77 0.14 5.83
C PHE A 340 21.12 0.66 6.36
N LYS A 341 21.90 -0.14 7.11
CA LYS A 341 23.29 0.21 7.43
C LYS A 341 24.13 0.37 6.15
N ARG A 342 23.98 -0.53 5.20
CA ARG A 342 24.68 -0.49 3.92
C ARG A 342 24.19 0.67 3.04
N ILE A 343 22.89 0.94 2.97
CA ILE A 343 22.37 2.14 2.27
C ILE A 343 23.03 3.41 2.78
N ASN A 344 23.19 3.54 4.10
CA ASN A 344 23.88 4.69 4.70
C ASN A 344 25.34 4.85 4.23
N THR A 345 26.02 3.76 3.86
CA THR A 345 27.41 3.83 3.34
C THR A 345 27.49 4.41 1.92
N LEU A 346 26.39 4.50 1.18
CA LEU A 346 26.35 5.16 -0.13
C LEU A 346 26.58 6.68 -0.04
N LYS A 347 26.44 7.27 1.15
CA LYS A 347 26.60 8.71 1.40
C LYS A 347 25.75 9.60 0.48
N LYS A 348 24.58 9.09 0.06
CA LYS A 348 23.59 9.82 -0.72
C LYS A 348 22.52 10.37 0.23
N ASP A 349 22.10 11.61 0.04
CA ASP A 349 20.98 12.22 0.80
C ASP A 349 19.63 11.68 0.29
N LEU A 350 19.36 10.42 0.65
CA LEU A 350 18.16 9.71 0.19
C LEU A 350 16.92 10.11 0.99
N ARG A 351 15.79 10.18 0.28
CA ARG A 351 14.47 10.22 0.88
C ARG A 351 13.77 8.89 0.64
N LEU A 352 13.59 8.10 1.70
CA LEU A 352 13.06 6.74 1.63
C LEU A 352 11.64 6.66 2.21
N PHE A 353 10.82 5.81 1.59
CA PHE A 353 9.51 5.34 2.07
C PHE A 353 9.48 3.82 2.09
N GLY A 354 8.78 3.21 3.07
CA GLY A 354 8.55 1.76 3.10
C GLY A 354 7.44 1.34 4.05
N GLU A 355 6.99 0.09 3.90
CA GLU A 355 5.96 -0.52 4.75
C GLU A 355 6.60 -1.44 5.80
N ILE A 356 6.24 -1.25 7.08
CA ILE A 356 6.79 -1.97 8.23
C ILE A 356 5.68 -2.46 9.17
N ARG A 357 6.04 -3.32 10.11
CA ARG A 357 5.13 -3.75 11.19
C ARG A 357 5.39 -2.98 12.49
N ALA A 358 4.36 -2.94 13.34
CA ALA A 358 4.47 -2.31 14.66
C ALA A 358 5.50 -3.02 15.59
N ALA A 359 5.82 -4.27 15.32
CA ALA A 359 6.86 -5.00 16.05
C ALA A 359 8.31 -4.67 15.60
N THR A 360 8.50 -3.69 14.71
CA THR A 360 9.84 -3.25 14.28
C THR A 360 10.57 -2.59 15.46
N PRO A 361 11.77 -3.08 15.85
CA PRO A 361 12.53 -2.53 16.97
C PRO A 361 12.93 -1.07 16.76
N GLU A 362 13.05 -0.31 17.85
CA GLU A 362 13.50 1.08 17.81
C GLU A 362 14.88 1.23 17.15
N GLU A 363 15.81 0.32 17.43
CA GLU A 363 17.16 0.33 16.87
C GLU A 363 17.13 0.20 15.34
N ASP A 364 16.18 -0.57 14.79
CA ASP A 364 16.02 -0.69 13.34
C ASP A 364 15.45 0.59 12.74
N LEU A 365 14.50 1.23 13.42
CA LEU A 365 13.98 2.55 13.01
C LEU A 365 15.08 3.64 13.03
N ARG A 366 15.99 3.62 14.02
CA ARG A 366 17.15 4.53 14.05
C ARG A 366 18.06 4.32 12.84
N VAL A 367 18.36 3.07 12.51
CA VAL A 367 19.18 2.74 11.34
C VAL A 367 18.47 3.13 10.03
N MET A 368 17.16 2.87 9.92
CA MET A 368 16.36 3.32 8.78
C MET A 368 16.36 4.84 8.64
N LYS A 369 16.22 5.58 9.76
CA LYS A 369 16.26 7.05 9.78
C LYS A 369 17.61 7.58 9.31
N ALA A 370 18.70 7.00 9.80
CA ALA A 370 20.06 7.38 9.40
C ALA A 370 20.32 7.11 7.89
N ALA A 371 19.67 6.11 7.32
CA ALA A 371 19.74 5.80 5.88
C ALA A 371 18.83 6.68 5.00
N GLY A 372 18.05 7.61 5.60
CA GLY A 372 17.17 8.52 4.88
C GLY A 372 15.67 8.17 4.93
N MET A 373 15.23 7.24 5.78
CA MET A 373 13.80 6.95 5.95
C MET A 373 13.07 8.17 6.51
N GLN A 374 12.24 8.80 5.69
CA GLN A 374 11.46 9.98 6.07
C GLN A 374 10.02 9.62 6.40
N GLU A 375 9.51 8.57 5.81
CA GLU A 375 8.12 8.20 5.89
C GLU A 375 7.96 6.68 5.92
N VAL A 376 7.05 6.18 6.77
CA VAL A 376 6.70 4.76 6.86
C VAL A 376 5.19 4.58 6.89
N GLN A 377 4.71 3.50 6.27
CA GLN A 377 3.39 2.96 6.53
C GLN A 377 3.53 1.79 7.49
N ILE A 378 2.86 1.88 8.64
CA ILE A 378 2.91 0.82 9.66
C ILE A 378 1.56 0.12 9.70
N GLY A 379 1.56 -1.20 9.66
CA GLY A 379 0.36 -1.99 9.80
C GLY A 379 -0.20 -1.96 11.24
N ILE A 380 -0.67 -0.80 11.71
CA ILE A 380 -1.28 -0.59 13.03
C ILE A 380 -2.69 -1.17 13.08
N GLU A 381 -3.57 -0.77 12.20
CA GLU A 381 -4.96 -1.17 11.95
C GLU A 381 -5.93 -0.95 13.12
N ALA A 382 -5.52 -1.12 14.36
CA ALA A 382 -6.36 -0.92 15.54
C ALA A 382 -5.56 -0.46 16.75
N LEU A 383 -6.25 0.18 17.71
CA LEU A 383 -5.75 0.53 19.04
C LEU A 383 -6.45 -0.29 20.15
N SER A 384 -7.09 -1.41 19.79
CA SER A 384 -7.63 -2.40 20.71
C SER A 384 -6.94 -3.74 20.47
N THR A 385 -6.35 -4.32 21.51
CA THR A 385 -5.70 -5.64 21.45
C THR A 385 -6.71 -6.74 21.17
N ARG A 386 -7.94 -6.62 21.69
CA ARG A 386 -9.05 -7.53 21.35
C ARG A 386 -9.32 -7.54 19.85
N LEU A 387 -9.44 -6.34 19.24
CA LEU A 387 -9.65 -6.21 17.80
C LEU A 387 -8.44 -6.69 17.00
N LEU A 388 -7.21 -6.40 17.44
CA LEU A 388 -5.98 -6.89 16.81
C LEU A 388 -5.91 -8.41 16.77
N LYS A 389 -6.41 -9.11 17.82
CA LYS A 389 -6.56 -10.58 17.83
C LYS A 389 -7.57 -11.03 16.77
N LYS A 390 -8.74 -10.39 16.66
CA LYS A 390 -9.75 -10.67 15.62
C LYS A 390 -9.21 -10.45 14.20
N LEU A 391 -8.40 -9.41 14.01
CA LEU A 391 -7.71 -9.10 12.76
C LEU A 391 -6.52 -10.04 12.46
N ASN A 392 -6.12 -10.90 13.39
CA ASN A 392 -4.92 -11.74 13.34
C ASN A 392 -3.64 -10.94 13.01
N LYS A 393 -3.49 -9.76 13.63
CA LYS A 393 -2.33 -8.88 13.41
C LYS A 393 -1.06 -9.34 14.13
N GLY A 394 -1.18 -10.08 15.27
CA GLY A 394 -0.07 -10.50 16.08
C GLY A 394 0.70 -9.37 16.74
N THR A 395 0.04 -8.25 17.00
CA THR A 395 0.53 -7.11 17.77
C THR A 395 -0.49 -6.72 18.82
N THR A 396 -0.09 -5.93 19.81
CA THR A 396 -0.95 -5.39 20.87
C THR A 396 -1.08 -3.87 20.76
N ALA A 397 -2.02 -3.28 21.50
CA ALA A 397 -2.22 -1.84 21.50
C ALA A 397 -0.98 -1.10 22.01
N ILE A 398 -0.33 -1.61 23.06
CA ILE A 398 0.89 -1.00 23.61
C ILE A 398 2.05 -1.00 22.61
N GLN A 399 2.21 -2.08 21.81
CA GLN A 399 3.23 -2.15 20.75
C GLN A 399 2.93 -1.15 19.62
N ASN A 400 1.65 -0.98 19.26
CA ASN A 400 1.21 -0.01 18.27
C ASN A 400 1.46 1.44 18.75
N ILE A 401 1.20 1.73 20.02
CA ILE A 401 1.46 3.04 20.61
C ILE A 401 2.97 3.29 20.75
N GLU A 402 3.74 2.27 21.12
CA GLU A 402 5.21 2.36 21.23
C GLU A 402 5.86 2.72 19.90
N ILE A 403 5.49 2.08 18.80
CA ILE A 403 6.07 2.42 17.49
C ILE A 403 5.63 3.81 17.00
N MET A 404 4.40 4.26 17.32
CA MET A 404 3.97 5.63 17.04
C MET A 404 4.84 6.64 17.79
N LYS A 405 5.13 6.38 19.06
CA LYS A 405 6.06 7.17 19.88
C LYS A 405 7.47 7.19 19.28
N HIS A 406 8.00 6.04 18.86
CA HIS A 406 9.33 5.96 18.24
C HIS A 406 9.40 6.76 16.93
N CYS A 407 8.35 6.71 16.11
CA CYS A 407 8.27 7.53 14.89
C CYS A 407 8.29 9.04 15.24
N GLU A 408 7.53 9.45 16.26
CA GLU A 408 7.52 10.83 16.74
C GLU A 408 8.89 11.27 17.27
N MET A 409 9.55 10.40 18.03
CA MET A 409 10.89 10.63 18.56
C MET A 409 11.93 10.85 17.46
N LEU A 410 11.90 10.00 16.41
CA LEU A 410 12.87 10.01 15.32
C LEU A 410 12.52 10.98 14.19
N GLY A 411 11.37 11.64 14.25
CA GLY A 411 10.88 12.50 13.17
C GLY A 411 10.64 11.72 11.88
N ILE A 412 10.14 10.48 11.99
CA ILE A 412 9.69 9.66 10.87
C ILE A 412 8.19 9.87 10.71
N HIS A 413 7.75 10.21 9.50
CA HIS A 413 6.35 10.44 9.20
C HIS A 413 5.58 9.11 9.13
N ASN A 414 4.72 8.86 10.12
CA ASN A 414 3.88 7.67 10.15
C ASN A 414 2.58 7.89 9.35
N ARG A 415 2.34 7.10 8.31
CA ARG A 415 1.10 7.05 7.51
C ARG A 415 0.35 5.76 7.76
N SER A 416 -0.17 5.56 8.96
CA SER A 416 -0.87 4.33 9.32
C SER A 416 -2.39 4.51 9.36
N ASN A 417 -3.09 3.39 9.25
CA ASN A 417 -4.54 3.30 9.21
C ASN A 417 -5.11 2.84 10.54
N LEU A 418 -6.35 3.29 10.83
CA LEU A 418 -7.24 2.73 11.83
C LEU A 418 -8.47 2.20 11.10
N ILE A 419 -8.70 0.89 11.14
CA ILE A 419 -9.84 0.24 10.49
C ILE A 419 -11.06 0.36 11.40
N VAL A 420 -12.17 0.81 10.82
CA VAL A 420 -13.49 0.85 11.48
C VAL A 420 -14.49 -0.03 10.73
N TYR A 421 -15.55 -0.44 11.40
CA TYR A 421 -16.63 -1.28 10.85
C TYR A 421 -16.16 -2.69 10.47
N PHE A 422 -15.17 -3.20 11.18
CA PHE A 422 -14.76 -4.60 11.00
C PHE A 422 -15.91 -5.53 11.44
N PRO A 423 -16.37 -6.47 10.58
CA PRO A 423 -17.45 -7.37 10.93
C PRO A 423 -17.07 -8.24 12.13
N GLY A 424 -18.01 -8.43 13.05
CA GLY A 424 -17.77 -9.15 14.30
C GLY A 424 -16.98 -8.37 15.36
N SER A 425 -16.69 -7.08 15.15
CA SER A 425 -16.26 -6.23 16.26
C SER A 425 -17.45 -5.90 17.18
N ASP A 426 -17.17 -5.71 18.46
CA ASP A 426 -18.15 -5.56 19.53
C ASP A 426 -17.95 -4.23 20.30
N PRO A 427 -18.87 -3.89 21.24
CA PRO A 427 -18.75 -2.67 22.04
C PRO A 427 -17.47 -2.59 22.88
N ASP A 428 -16.92 -3.74 23.32
CA ASP A 428 -15.69 -3.76 24.11
C ASP A 428 -14.47 -3.38 23.25
N ASP A 429 -14.43 -3.81 21.98
CA ASP A 429 -13.38 -3.38 21.03
C ASP A 429 -13.39 -1.87 20.83
N VAL A 430 -14.62 -1.29 20.76
CA VAL A 430 -14.83 0.15 20.62
C VAL A 430 -14.45 0.89 21.91
N ALA A 431 -14.87 0.38 23.07
CA ALA A 431 -14.57 0.97 24.37
C ALA A 431 -13.07 0.98 24.65
N GLU A 432 -12.36 -0.14 24.36
CA GLU A 432 -10.91 -0.21 24.46
C GLU A 432 -10.21 0.77 23.49
N THR A 433 -10.70 0.86 22.25
CA THR A 433 -10.16 1.83 21.28
C THR A 433 -10.33 3.28 21.78
N LEU A 434 -11.49 3.64 22.35
CA LEU A 434 -11.73 4.97 22.87
C LEU A 434 -10.83 5.31 24.08
N ARG A 435 -10.70 4.37 25.03
CA ARG A 435 -9.77 4.55 26.16
C ARG A 435 -8.33 4.77 25.68
N ASN A 436 -7.88 3.99 24.71
CA ASN A 436 -6.51 4.06 24.22
C ASN A 436 -6.24 5.29 23.36
N LEU A 437 -7.27 5.85 22.69
CA LEU A 437 -7.18 7.11 21.96
C LEU A 437 -6.79 8.29 22.87
N GLU A 438 -7.17 8.29 24.17
CA GLU A 438 -6.80 9.34 25.12
C GLU A 438 -5.27 9.48 25.32
N PHE A 439 -4.50 8.45 25.04
CA PHE A 439 -3.05 8.41 25.25
C PHE A 439 -2.21 8.75 24.00
N VAL A 440 -2.83 8.76 22.81
CA VAL A 440 -2.10 8.93 21.55
C VAL A 440 -2.13 10.34 20.97
N TYR A 441 -2.80 11.28 21.64
CA TYR A 441 -2.86 12.68 21.20
C TYR A 441 -1.48 13.33 20.93
N PRO A 442 -0.39 12.98 21.63
CA PRO A 442 0.92 13.51 21.33
C PRO A 442 1.52 13.04 20.01
N PHE A 443 0.98 11.99 19.41
CA PHE A 443 1.53 11.34 18.23
C PHE A 443 0.71 11.67 16.98
N ARG A 444 1.33 11.50 15.81
CA ARG A 444 0.67 11.74 14.54
C ARG A 444 -0.60 10.87 14.39
N PRO A 445 -1.74 11.48 14.05
CA PRO A 445 -3.02 10.79 13.96
C PRO A 445 -3.07 9.75 12.83
N LEU A 446 -3.74 8.64 13.13
CA LEU A 446 -4.02 7.59 12.17
C LEU A 446 -5.06 8.03 11.13
N ARG A 447 -4.98 7.46 9.93
CA ARG A 447 -5.99 7.64 8.89
C ARG A 447 -7.14 6.68 9.14
N LEU A 448 -8.36 7.21 9.23
CA LEU A 448 -9.57 6.37 9.32
C LEU A 448 -9.80 5.67 7.99
N VAL A 449 -9.93 4.35 8.03
CA VAL A 449 -10.24 3.50 6.88
C VAL A 449 -11.45 2.63 7.23
N VAL A 450 -12.47 2.66 6.38
CA VAL A 450 -13.62 1.75 6.50
C VAL A 450 -13.19 0.36 6.02
N PHE A 451 -13.54 -0.66 6.78
CA PHE A 451 -13.33 -2.03 6.34
C PHE A 451 -14.03 -2.31 5.01
N TRP A 452 -13.34 -2.93 4.09
CA TRP A 452 -13.90 -3.52 2.88
C TRP A 452 -13.42 -4.95 2.72
N LEU A 453 -14.31 -5.78 2.21
CA LEU A 453 -14.04 -7.18 2.02
C LEU A 453 -13.26 -7.36 0.70
N GLY A 454 -12.02 -7.82 0.80
CA GLY A 454 -11.20 -8.18 -0.36
C GLY A 454 -11.53 -9.59 -0.83
N PHE A 455 -11.74 -9.77 -2.14
CA PHE A 455 -11.84 -11.10 -2.74
C PHE A 455 -10.63 -11.96 -2.35
N GLY A 456 -10.88 -13.21 -1.95
CA GLY A 456 -9.83 -14.17 -1.59
C GLY A 456 -9.13 -13.92 -0.25
N SER A 457 -9.48 -12.87 0.52
CA SER A 457 -8.98 -12.70 1.89
C SER A 457 -9.45 -13.85 2.79
N PRO A 458 -8.77 -14.13 3.93
CA PRO A 458 -9.19 -15.21 4.84
C PRO A 458 -10.63 -15.08 5.33
N ILE A 459 -11.12 -13.85 5.58
CA ILE A 459 -12.53 -13.59 5.92
C ILE A 459 -13.45 -13.87 4.73
N TRP A 460 -13.03 -13.53 3.52
CA TRP A 460 -13.82 -13.83 2.33
C TRP A 460 -13.97 -15.35 2.10
N GLN A 461 -12.92 -16.12 2.42
CA GLN A 461 -12.93 -17.59 2.33
C GLN A 461 -13.77 -18.26 3.43
N ASN A 462 -13.89 -17.60 4.59
CA ASN A 462 -14.68 -18.09 5.72
C ASN A 462 -15.53 -16.96 6.33
N PRO A 463 -16.54 -16.47 5.60
CA PRO A 463 -17.30 -15.28 5.97
C PRO A 463 -18.13 -15.47 7.24
N GLU A 464 -18.63 -16.67 7.49
CA GLU A 464 -19.46 -17.00 8.66
C GLU A 464 -18.71 -16.82 9.98
N SER A 465 -17.37 -16.98 9.95
CA SER A 465 -16.52 -16.84 11.15
C SER A 465 -16.59 -15.45 11.80
N VAL A 466 -17.08 -14.44 11.07
CA VAL A 466 -17.25 -13.05 11.52
C VAL A 466 -18.67 -12.54 11.32
N GLY A 467 -19.66 -13.44 11.20
CA GLY A 467 -21.08 -13.10 11.07
C GLY A 467 -21.52 -12.55 9.70
N ILE A 468 -20.71 -12.74 8.66
CA ILE A 468 -21.08 -12.39 7.29
C ILE A 468 -22.00 -13.49 6.73
N LYS A 469 -23.23 -13.08 6.30
CA LYS A 469 -24.28 -13.98 5.82
C LYS A 469 -24.27 -14.20 4.31
N ALA A 470 -23.75 -13.25 3.54
CA ALA A 470 -23.63 -13.33 2.08
C ALA A 470 -22.54 -12.38 1.57
N VAL A 471 -21.86 -12.79 0.50
CA VAL A 471 -20.81 -12.01 -0.16
C VAL A 471 -21.19 -11.78 -1.62
N PHE A 472 -20.98 -10.56 -2.11
CA PHE A 472 -21.31 -10.15 -3.48
C PHE A 472 -20.38 -9.01 -3.94
N ASN A 473 -20.34 -8.74 -5.24
CA ASN A 473 -19.57 -7.62 -5.77
C ASN A 473 -20.01 -6.30 -5.15
N HIS A 474 -19.07 -5.39 -4.85
CA HIS A 474 -19.39 -4.10 -4.26
C HIS A 474 -20.41 -3.34 -5.14
N PRO A 475 -21.46 -2.72 -4.56
CA PRO A 475 -22.55 -2.08 -5.32
C PRO A 475 -22.09 -1.01 -6.31
N ASN A 476 -20.95 -0.34 -6.05
CA ASN A 476 -20.42 0.68 -6.95
C ASN A 476 -20.04 0.12 -8.33
N TYR A 477 -19.77 -1.19 -8.48
CA TYR A 477 -19.55 -1.78 -9.80
C TYR A 477 -20.78 -1.69 -10.72
N LYS A 478 -22.00 -1.63 -10.15
CA LYS A 478 -23.22 -1.42 -10.93
C LYS A 478 -23.30 -0.02 -11.56
N ASN A 479 -22.52 0.94 -11.03
CA ASN A 479 -22.42 2.28 -11.61
C ASN A 479 -21.38 2.36 -12.71
N LEU A 480 -20.44 1.40 -12.78
CA LEU A 480 -19.31 1.39 -13.69
C LEU A 480 -19.50 0.45 -14.88
N PHE A 481 -20.29 -0.62 -14.70
CA PHE A 481 -20.44 -1.69 -15.68
C PHE A 481 -21.90 -2.04 -15.96
N PRO A 482 -22.21 -2.57 -17.15
CA PRO A 482 -23.50 -3.18 -17.47
C PRO A 482 -23.86 -4.33 -16.52
N PRO A 483 -25.15 -4.63 -16.33
CA PRO A 483 -25.60 -5.66 -15.40
C PRO A 483 -25.08 -7.07 -15.71
N ASP A 484 -24.92 -7.43 -16.97
CA ASP A 484 -24.38 -8.71 -17.43
C ASP A 484 -22.90 -8.88 -17.06
N VAL A 485 -22.08 -7.84 -17.23
CA VAL A 485 -20.68 -7.80 -16.79
C VAL A 485 -20.60 -8.00 -15.27
N VAL A 486 -21.42 -7.25 -14.49
CA VAL A 486 -21.41 -7.35 -13.02
C VAL A 486 -21.84 -8.74 -12.54
N ARG A 487 -22.76 -9.42 -13.25
CA ARG A 487 -23.18 -10.79 -12.92
C ARG A 487 -22.13 -11.84 -13.27
N SER A 488 -21.44 -11.65 -14.39
CA SER A 488 -20.47 -12.62 -14.92
C SER A 488 -19.11 -12.54 -14.24
N MET A 489 -18.71 -11.34 -13.77
CA MET A 489 -17.40 -11.12 -13.17
C MET A 489 -17.42 -11.17 -11.64
N ARG A 490 -16.33 -11.63 -11.06
CA ARG A 490 -16.03 -11.48 -9.65
C ARG A 490 -14.91 -10.46 -9.49
N PHE A 491 -15.27 -9.28 -8.98
CA PHE A 491 -14.32 -8.18 -8.80
C PHE A 491 -13.57 -8.28 -7.47
N ILE A 492 -12.41 -7.61 -7.39
CA ILE A 492 -11.53 -7.69 -6.22
C ILE A 492 -12.12 -7.03 -4.96
N ILE A 493 -12.95 -5.99 -5.12
CA ILE A 493 -13.65 -5.34 -4.00
C ILE A 493 -15.03 -5.97 -3.87
N GLN A 494 -15.27 -6.57 -2.72
CA GLN A 494 -16.52 -7.23 -2.39
C GLN A 494 -17.31 -6.42 -1.35
N ALA A 495 -18.61 -6.61 -1.32
CA ALA A 495 -19.48 -6.21 -0.26
C ALA A 495 -20.08 -7.46 0.41
N TYR A 496 -20.72 -7.24 1.54
CA TYR A 496 -21.33 -8.32 2.30
C TYR A 496 -22.66 -7.89 2.94
N ARG A 497 -23.51 -8.86 3.22
CA ARG A 497 -24.66 -8.72 4.10
C ARG A 497 -24.29 -9.30 5.47
N GLY A 498 -24.50 -8.49 6.52
CA GLY A 498 -24.14 -8.83 7.89
C GLY A 498 -24.50 -7.66 8.81
N ASP A 499 -23.62 -7.35 9.73
CA ASP A 499 -23.82 -6.38 10.82
C ASP A 499 -23.40 -4.93 10.49
N LEU A 500 -23.19 -4.58 9.22
CA LEU A 500 -22.64 -3.26 8.83
C LEU A 500 -23.42 -2.06 9.43
N GLY A 501 -24.75 -2.16 9.51
CA GLY A 501 -25.58 -1.11 10.13
C GLY A 501 -25.28 -0.94 11.62
N TYR A 502 -25.14 -2.05 12.32
CA TYR A 502 -24.73 -2.09 13.72
C TYR A 502 -23.32 -1.53 13.90
N GLN A 503 -22.37 -1.96 13.07
CA GLN A 503 -20.98 -1.48 13.10
C GLN A 503 -20.89 0.04 12.91
N LYS A 504 -21.66 0.60 11.97
CA LYS A 504 -21.72 2.07 11.78
C LYS A 504 -22.16 2.81 13.04
N LYS A 505 -23.11 2.22 13.79
CA LYS A 505 -23.65 2.81 15.03
C LYS A 505 -22.60 2.77 16.15
N ILE A 506 -22.02 1.61 16.45
CA ILE A 506 -21.11 1.46 17.58
C ILE A 506 -19.77 2.21 17.37
N TRP A 507 -19.27 2.31 16.11
CA TRP A 507 -18.02 3.00 15.78
C TRP A 507 -18.16 4.54 15.61
N ALA A 508 -19.38 5.09 15.70
CA ALA A 508 -19.59 6.53 15.56
C ALA A 508 -18.79 7.39 16.57
N PRO A 509 -18.65 7.00 17.86
CA PRO A 509 -17.83 7.72 18.83
C PRO A 509 -16.35 7.76 18.42
N VAL A 510 -15.77 6.64 17.97
CA VAL A 510 -14.36 6.57 17.53
C VAL A 510 -14.09 7.51 16.36
N LYS A 511 -15.03 7.63 15.41
CA LYS A 511 -14.91 8.59 14.30
C LYS A 511 -14.86 10.04 14.77
N ARG A 512 -15.66 10.39 15.77
CA ARG A 512 -15.66 11.74 16.36
C ARG A 512 -14.34 12.01 17.06
N GLU A 513 -13.89 11.07 17.89
CA GLU A 513 -12.64 11.19 18.64
C GLU A 513 -11.41 11.26 17.72
N LEU A 514 -11.38 10.49 16.64
CA LEU A 514 -10.32 10.56 15.64
C LEU A 514 -10.28 11.91 14.92
N LYS A 515 -11.45 12.52 14.67
CA LYS A 515 -11.52 13.87 14.10
C LYS A 515 -11.00 14.92 15.09
N ALA A 516 -11.35 14.79 16.37
CA ALA A 516 -10.85 15.64 17.44
C ALA A 516 -9.33 15.51 17.57
N TRP A 517 -8.79 14.29 17.60
CA TRP A 517 -7.34 14.04 17.63
C TRP A 517 -6.63 14.73 16.45
N LYS A 518 -7.13 14.59 15.22
CA LYS A 518 -6.53 15.27 14.06
C LYS A 518 -6.49 16.77 14.21
N LYS A 519 -7.57 17.37 14.72
CA LYS A 519 -7.65 18.81 14.96
C LYS A 519 -6.65 19.23 16.06
N THR A 520 -6.69 18.56 17.21
CA THR A 520 -5.80 18.82 18.34
C THR A 520 -4.31 18.68 17.96
N TYR A 521 -3.97 17.60 17.25
CA TYR A 521 -2.58 17.40 16.80
C TYR A 521 -2.13 18.52 15.86
N ALA A 522 -2.98 18.92 14.91
CA ALA A 522 -2.66 20.00 13.98
C ALA A 522 -2.44 21.32 14.70
N GLU A 523 -3.30 21.68 15.67
CA GLU A 523 -3.20 22.92 16.45
C GLU A 523 -1.96 22.92 17.36
N LEU A 524 -1.68 21.83 18.09
CA LEU A 524 -0.53 21.72 18.99
C LEU A 524 0.81 21.59 18.26
N SER A 525 0.79 21.18 16.98
CA SER A 525 1.98 21.09 16.12
C SER A 525 2.28 22.40 15.37
N GLN A 526 1.39 23.42 15.47
CA GLN A 526 1.65 24.76 14.98
C GLN A 526 2.60 25.46 15.95
N GLY A 527 3.84 25.67 15.57
CA GLY A 527 4.86 26.29 16.37
C GLY A 527 6.23 26.13 15.72
N GLU A 528 7.30 26.48 16.43
CA GLU A 528 8.65 26.26 15.91
C GLU A 528 8.88 24.81 15.51
N LYS A 529 9.48 24.64 14.35
CA LYS A 529 9.64 23.39 13.58
C LYS A 529 10.29 22.24 14.35
N HIS A 530 10.12 21.97 15.59
CA HIS A 530 10.69 20.79 16.29
C HIS A 530 10.13 20.58 17.70
N GLU A 531 9.20 21.41 18.15
CA GLU A 531 8.63 21.20 19.48
C GLU A 531 7.63 20.05 19.51
N LYS A 532 7.97 19.01 20.25
CA LYS A 532 7.09 17.86 20.48
C LYS A 532 5.94 18.21 21.42
N ILE A 533 4.77 17.60 21.21
CA ILE A 533 3.57 17.83 22.05
C ILE A 533 3.81 17.31 23.46
N LEU A 534 4.48 16.18 23.61
CA LEU A 534 4.86 15.58 24.87
C LEU A 534 6.34 15.19 24.82
N SER A 535 7.17 15.93 25.53
CA SER A 535 8.63 15.77 25.52
C SER A 535 9.23 15.76 26.92
N PHE A 536 10.46 15.27 27.02
CA PHE A 536 11.24 15.37 28.23
C PHE A 536 12.67 15.83 27.98
N ARG A 537 13.24 16.47 29.02
CA ARG A 537 14.68 16.80 29.17
C ARG A 537 15.22 16.09 30.38
N ASP A 538 16.29 15.35 30.21
CA ASP A 538 16.93 14.60 31.29
C ASP A 538 18.14 15.36 31.81
N GLY A 539 18.11 15.72 33.10
CA GLY A 539 19.16 16.42 33.84
C GLY A 539 20.06 15.47 34.65
N ARG A 540 20.07 14.16 34.37
CA ARG A 540 20.78 13.09 35.11
C ARG A 540 20.22 12.79 36.50
N ASN A 541 20.00 13.77 37.34
CA ASN A 541 19.44 13.61 38.69
C ASN A 541 17.94 13.90 38.74
N PHE A 542 17.43 14.65 37.77
CA PHE A 542 16.02 14.98 37.62
C PHE A 542 15.63 14.95 36.14
N MET A 543 14.34 14.91 35.88
CA MET A 543 13.76 14.99 34.55
C MET A 543 12.63 15.99 34.53
N ILE A 544 12.54 16.79 33.49
CA ILE A 544 11.42 17.69 33.22
C ILE A 544 10.64 17.17 32.06
N ILE A 545 9.35 16.86 32.25
CA ILE A 545 8.42 16.48 31.19
C ILE A 545 7.55 17.70 30.90
N ARG A 546 7.48 18.09 29.63
CA ARG A 546 6.63 19.16 29.12
C ARG A 546 5.48 18.58 28.31
N GLN A 547 4.26 18.97 28.67
CA GLN A 547 3.02 18.48 28.02
C GLN A 547 2.23 19.71 27.54
N LYS A 548 2.14 19.88 26.20
CA LYS A 548 1.34 20.95 25.59
C LYS A 548 -0.15 20.64 25.73
N ARG A 549 -0.95 21.68 25.90
CA ARG A 549 -2.42 21.61 25.99
C ARG A 549 -3.07 22.64 25.09
N LEU A 550 -4.29 22.33 24.62
CA LEU A 550 -5.10 23.29 23.88
C LEU A 550 -5.54 24.44 24.80
N GLY A 551 -5.40 25.67 24.32
CA GLY A 551 -5.92 26.85 24.98
C GLY A 551 -5.28 27.19 26.36
N GLY A 552 -4.10 26.63 26.67
CA GLY A 552 -3.42 26.89 27.96
C GLY A 552 -1.91 26.73 27.90
N GLU A 553 -1.23 27.18 28.95
CA GLU A 553 0.19 26.99 29.12
C GLU A 553 0.56 25.49 29.23
N PRO A 554 1.73 25.08 28.71
CA PRO A 554 2.20 23.70 28.85
C PRO A 554 2.34 23.29 30.32
N LEU A 555 1.88 22.10 30.68
CA LEU A 555 2.17 21.51 31.97
C LEU A 555 3.63 21.07 32.03
N THR A 556 4.24 21.32 33.19
CA THR A 556 5.60 20.87 33.51
C THR A 556 5.54 19.89 34.67
N HIS A 557 6.10 18.70 34.47
CA HIS A 557 6.21 17.68 35.52
C HIS A 557 7.69 17.42 35.80
N ARG A 558 8.08 17.44 37.07
CA ARG A 558 9.45 17.13 37.51
C ARG A 558 9.49 15.76 38.16
N LEU A 559 10.39 14.90 37.71
CA LEU A 559 10.66 13.59 38.27
C LEU A 559 12.09 13.51 38.76
N GLU A 560 12.29 12.87 39.92
CA GLU A 560 13.60 12.68 40.55
C GLU A 560 13.75 11.24 41.04
N GLY A 561 14.97 10.85 41.41
CA GLY A 561 15.25 9.55 42.04
C GLY A 561 14.66 8.37 41.29
N THR A 562 14.00 7.48 42.05
CA THR A 562 13.39 6.27 41.51
C THR A 562 12.29 6.55 40.47
N GLY A 563 11.48 7.62 40.67
CA GLY A 563 10.42 7.99 39.72
C GLY A 563 10.98 8.32 38.35
N ARG A 564 12.08 9.09 38.27
CA ARG A 564 12.79 9.33 37.00
C ARG A 564 13.35 8.04 36.41
N ALA A 565 13.98 7.19 37.20
CA ALA A 565 14.60 5.97 36.75
C ALA A 565 13.55 4.97 36.19
N VAL A 566 12.42 4.80 36.85
CA VAL A 566 11.27 4.00 36.39
C VAL A 566 10.72 4.56 35.06
N TYR A 567 10.55 5.87 34.95
CA TYR A 567 10.05 6.49 33.73
C TYR A 567 10.97 6.28 32.53
N LEU A 568 12.28 6.34 32.73
CA LEU A 568 13.28 6.03 31.71
C LEU A 568 13.32 4.53 31.35
N PHE A 569 13.21 3.65 32.33
CA PHE A 569 13.17 2.21 32.10
C PHE A 569 11.95 1.79 31.26
N CYS A 570 10.83 2.49 31.43
CA CYS A 570 9.61 2.29 30.69
C CYS A 570 9.57 3.02 29.34
N GLN A 571 10.70 3.56 28.83
CA GLN A 571 10.76 4.10 27.46
C GLN A 571 10.49 3.02 26.40
N LYS A 572 10.76 1.74 26.71
CA LYS A 572 10.17 0.56 26.07
C LYS A 572 9.14 -0.03 27.04
N HIS A 573 8.06 -0.60 26.51
CA HIS A 573 7.04 -1.19 27.38
C HIS A 573 7.65 -2.29 28.27
N ARG A 574 7.28 -2.30 29.55
CA ARG A 574 7.75 -3.24 30.59
C ARG A 574 6.58 -3.81 31.36
N ALA A 575 6.66 -5.10 31.68
CA ALA A 575 5.73 -5.70 32.62
C ALA A 575 6.01 -5.21 34.05
N LEU A 576 4.99 -5.17 34.89
CA LEU A 576 5.09 -4.71 36.27
C LEU A 576 6.17 -5.48 37.06
N ASN A 577 6.23 -6.79 36.94
CA ASN A 577 7.25 -7.62 37.58
C ASN A 577 8.68 -7.18 37.16
N GLN A 578 8.92 -6.91 35.87
CA GLN A 578 10.23 -6.41 35.39
C GLN A 578 10.60 -5.04 36.00
N ILE A 579 9.58 -4.20 36.27
CA ILE A 579 9.80 -2.89 36.90
C ILE A 579 10.15 -3.09 38.38
N VAL A 580 9.37 -3.89 39.09
CA VAL A 580 9.60 -4.18 40.52
C VAL A 580 10.95 -4.87 40.73
N ASP A 581 11.29 -5.87 39.94
CA ASP A 581 12.57 -6.58 40.03
C ASP A 581 13.76 -5.63 39.76
N ARG A 582 13.63 -4.75 38.77
CA ARG A 582 14.68 -3.77 38.40
C ARG A 582 14.94 -2.75 39.52
N PHE A 583 13.89 -2.41 40.27
CA PHE A 583 13.94 -1.38 41.36
C PHE A 583 13.63 -2.02 42.71
N SER A 584 14.16 -3.20 42.97
CA SER A 584 13.93 -4.00 44.18
C SER A 584 14.28 -3.30 45.50
N SER A 585 15.14 -2.26 45.45
CA SER A 585 15.42 -1.40 46.62
C SER A 585 14.26 -0.46 46.97
N THR A 586 13.25 -0.32 46.10
CA THR A 586 12.04 0.48 46.33
C THR A 586 10.87 -0.46 46.53
N PRO A 587 10.12 -0.39 47.64
CA PRO A 587 8.97 -1.24 47.87
C PRO A 587 7.91 -1.13 46.73
N ALA A 588 7.29 -2.25 46.38
CA ALA A 588 6.29 -2.31 45.29
C ALA A 588 5.08 -1.40 45.56
N ASP A 589 4.71 -1.23 46.83
CA ASP A 589 3.64 -0.32 47.28
C ASP A 589 3.92 1.15 47.02
N ARG A 590 5.15 1.54 46.70
CA ARG A 590 5.52 2.89 46.21
C ARG A 590 5.62 2.95 44.69
N ILE A 591 5.98 1.88 44.02
CA ILE A 591 6.10 1.84 42.55
C ILE A 591 4.72 1.87 41.92
N GLU A 592 3.79 1.05 42.35
CA GLU A 592 2.45 0.95 41.72
C GLU A 592 1.63 2.24 41.78
N PRO A 593 1.54 2.97 42.94
CA PRO A 593 0.87 4.26 42.97
C PRO A 593 1.52 5.31 42.04
N PHE A 594 2.87 5.30 41.91
CA PHE A 594 3.56 6.15 40.94
C PHE A 594 3.15 5.84 39.51
N LEU A 595 3.14 4.56 39.12
CA LEU A 595 2.73 4.13 37.78
C LEU A 595 1.27 4.52 37.49
N ARG A 596 0.38 4.35 38.47
CA ARG A 596 -1.03 4.78 38.39
C ARG A 596 -1.14 6.28 38.20
N MET A 597 -0.49 7.07 39.04
CA MET A 597 -0.46 8.53 38.92
C MET A 597 0.03 9.00 37.55
N MET A 598 1.08 8.38 37.02
CA MET A 598 1.61 8.73 35.70
C MET A 598 0.65 8.35 34.58
N THR A 599 -0.10 7.27 34.74
CA THR A 599 -1.15 6.85 33.80
C THR A 599 -2.33 7.83 33.83
N ASP A 600 -2.79 8.25 35.01
CA ASP A 600 -3.89 9.21 35.18
C ASP A 600 -3.55 10.57 34.55
N LYS A 601 -2.28 11.00 34.66
CA LYS A 601 -1.76 12.20 34.00
C LYS A 601 -1.53 12.06 32.49
N LYS A 602 -1.81 10.89 31.90
CA LYS A 602 -1.54 10.55 30.48
C LYS A 602 -0.07 10.70 30.08
N LEU A 603 0.84 10.53 31.03
CA LEU A 603 2.28 10.51 30.81
C LEU A 603 2.82 9.10 30.59
N MET A 604 2.08 8.08 31.03
CA MET A 604 2.33 6.67 30.76
C MET A 604 1.06 6.00 30.24
N PHE A 605 1.25 5.04 29.35
CA PHE A 605 0.18 4.14 28.90
C PHE A 605 0.28 2.82 29.63
N ARG A 606 -0.87 2.24 29.99
CA ARG A 606 -0.97 0.91 30.61
C ARG A 606 -1.85 0.01 29.77
N GLU A 607 -1.38 -1.20 29.53
CA GLU A 607 -2.15 -2.31 28.97
C GLU A 607 -1.90 -3.54 29.84
N ASP A 608 -2.94 -4.03 30.49
CA ASP A 608 -2.88 -5.10 31.50
C ASP A 608 -1.84 -4.78 32.59
N ASP A 609 -0.78 -5.58 32.70
CA ASP A 609 0.35 -5.43 33.61
C ASP A 609 1.54 -4.67 32.99
N ARG A 610 1.42 -4.14 31.77
CA ARG A 610 2.51 -3.50 31.03
C ARG A 610 2.38 -1.99 31.02
N TYR A 611 3.51 -1.31 31.12
CA TYR A 611 3.59 0.15 31.17
C TYR A 611 4.56 0.69 30.12
N LEU A 612 4.21 1.80 29.50
CA LEU A 612 4.99 2.51 28.50
C LEU A 612 5.00 4.01 28.80
N SER A 613 6.17 4.63 28.97
CA SER A 613 6.31 6.08 29.07
C SER A 613 6.07 6.74 27.72
N LEU A 614 5.25 7.79 27.66
CA LEU A 614 4.80 8.39 26.40
C LEU A 614 5.64 9.58 25.94
N ALA A 615 6.27 10.31 26.87
CA ALA A 615 7.10 11.45 26.49
C ALA A 615 8.33 11.00 25.69
N VAL A 616 8.66 11.77 24.66
CA VAL A 616 9.85 11.55 23.83
C VAL A 616 10.96 12.55 24.21
N PRO A 617 12.24 12.21 24.06
CA PRO A 617 13.32 13.16 24.33
C PRO A 617 13.21 14.36 23.38
N GLU A 618 13.39 15.57 23.93
CA GLU A 618 13.39 16.80 23.14
C GLU A 618 14.54 16.79 22.11
N ARG A 619 15.68 16.21 22.47
CA ARG A 619 16.87 16.03 21.62
C ARG A 619 17.24 14.54 21.52
N PRO A 620 16.79 13.83 20.49
CA PRO A 620 16.97 12.37 20.39
C PRO A 620 18.44 11.90 20.23
N HIS A 621 19.35 12.81 19.90
CA HIS A 621 20.78 12.47 19.68
C HIS A 621 21.65 12.50 20.94
N LYS A 622 21.10 12.76 22.12
CA LYS A 622 21.82 12.86 23.39
C LYS A 622 21.55 11.72 24.38
N LEU A 623 20.81 10.69 23.95
CA LEU A 623 20.55 9.47 24.75
C LEU A 623 21.38 8.30 24.29
#